data_a84c2c68d088e48384d51f3261f1bdf5
#
_entry.id   a84c2c68d088e48384d51f3261f1bdf5
#
_cell.length_a   1.000
_cell.length_b   1.000
_cell.length_c   1.000
_cell.angle_alpha   90.00
_cell.angle_beta   90.00
_cell.angle_gamma   90.00
#
_symmetry.space_group_name_H-M   'P 1'
#
loop_
_entity.id
_entity.type
_entity.pdbx_description
1 polymer ?
#
loop_
_entity_poly.entity_id
_entity_poly.type
_entity_poly.pdbx_seq_one_letter_code
_entity_poly.pdbx_strand_id
1 'polypeptide(L)'
;MFDDSIKMMNTIVGPLKESGFHGILISISNPADIIADFLRKRLGLPRSQVFSTGTSLDSARLRRMLSEITGVSRHSIQAYCMGEHGDSQFIPVSHIQIGGIPVKEYLSIHPEYRDKMDFDKISAEDKVCGFHIVEGKGCTEFGIGAVLSNITRAVMHDEKRILPVSVLLEGEYGEQGIPAGVPCVIGKNGVEEILEISLTEKEKEQLHNSCNVIRGFVEKADQM
;
A
#
# COMPACT_ATOMS: atom_id res chain seq x y z
N MET A 1 -12.89 14.19 -9.58
CA MET A 1 -12.18 12.88 -9.50
C MET A 1 -12.63 12.02 -8.33
N PHE A 2 -12.55 12.44 -7.05
CA PHE A 2 -13.03 11.64 -5.92
C PHE A 2 -14.52 11.26 -6.02
N ASP A 3 -15.40 12.26 -6.13
CA ASP A 3 -16.86 12.04 -6.19
C ASP A 3 -17.27 11.21 -7.42
N ASP A 4 -16.56 11.35 -8.54
CA ASP A 4 -16.83 10.58 -9.77
C ASP A 4 -16.44 9.11 -9.58
N SER A 5 -15.31 8.85 -8.90
CA SER A 5 -14.89 7.49 -8.56
C SER A 5 -15.93 6.80 -7.66
N ILE A 6 -16.42 7.46 -6.62
CA ILE A 6 -17.46 6.91 -5.73
C ILE A 6 -18.77 6.64 -6.50
N LYS A 7 -19.22 7.59 -7.34
CA LYS A 7 -20.41 7.39 -8.18
C LYS A 7 -20.26 6.21 -9.12
N MET A 8 -19.09 6.06 -9.74
CA MET A 8 -18.79 4.93 -10.61
C MET A 8 -18.83 3.61 -9.83
N MET A 9 -18.22 3.55 -8.65
CA MET A 9 -18.24 2.34 -7.81
C MET A 9 -19.66 1.98 -7.37
N ASN A 10 -20.53 2.95 -7.10
CA ASN A 10 -21.93 2.68 -6.81
C ASN A 10 -22.65 1.90 -7.93
N THR A 11 -22.27 2.10 -9.19
CA THR A 11 -22.90 1.41 -10.32
C THR A 11 -22.60 -0.08 -10.36
N ILE A 12 -21.50 -0.54 -9.75
CA ILE A 12 -21.10 -1.95 -9.75
C ILE A 12 -21.56 -2.68 -8.49
N VAL A 13 -21.90 -1.98 -7.40
CA VAL A 13 -22.30 -2.60 -6.14
C VAL A 13 -23.58 -3.44 -6.30
N GLY A 14 -24.62 -2.91 -6.97
CA GLY A 14 -25.86 -3.63 -7.22
C GLY A 14 -25.63 -4.94 -7.98
N PRO A 15 -25.04 -4.91 -9.19
CA PRO A 15 -24.74 -6.12 -9.95
C PRO A 15 -23.88 -7.14 -9.19
N LEU A 16 -22.89 -6.69 -8.40
CA LEU A 16 -22.08 -7.60 -7.58
C LEU A 16 -22.90 -8.30 -6.50
N LYS A 17 -23.80 -7.58 -5.81
CA LYS A 17 -24.70 -8.19 -4.82
C LYS A 17 -25.65 -9.19 -5.46
N GLU A 18 -26.29 -8.82 -6.56
CA GLU A 18 -27.25 -9.65 -7.29
C GLU A 18 -26.59 -10.94 -7.83
N SER A 19 -25.31 -10.88 -8.19
CA SER A 19 -24.55 -12.07 -8.65
C SER A 19 -24.22 -13.06 -7.51
N GLY A 20 -24.46 -12.70 -6.24
CA GLY A 20 -24.05 -13.50 -5.10
C GLY A 20 -22.52 -13.56 -4.91
N PHE A 21 -21.79 -12.54 -5.35
CA PHE A 21 -20.34 -12.50 -5.24
C PHE A 21 -19.88 -12.66 -3.78
N HIS A 22 -18.99 -13.62 -3.55
CA HIS A 22 -18.40 -13.94 -2.25
C HIS A 22 -16.89 -14.24 -2.34
N GLY A 23 -16.28 -13.79 -3.44
CA GLY A 23 -14.85 -13.96 -3.70
C GLY A 23 -13.99 -12.86 -3.07
N ILE A 24 -12.76 -12.77 -3.51
CA ILE A 24 -11.81 -11.72 -3.11
C ILE A 24 -11.87 -10.58 -4.13
N LEU A 25 -12.06 -9.37 -3.64
CA LEU A 25 -12.07 -8.15 -4.44
C LEU A 25 -10.82 -7.33 -4.15
N ILE A 26 -9.97 -7.16 -5.17
CA ILE A 26 -8.76 -6.37 -5.08
C ILE A 26 -8.96 -5.09 -5.91
N SER A 27 -9.05 -3.94 -5.24
CA SER A 27 -9.22 -2.65 -5.92
C SER A 27 -7.86 -2.07 -6.37
N ILE A 28 -7.85 -1.50 -7.58
CA ILE A 28 -6.74 -0.69 -8.11
C ILE A 28 -7.19 0.74 -8.44
N SER A 29 -8.44 1.08 -8.11
CA SER A 29 -9.03 2.37 -8.42
C SER A 29 -8.66 3.41 -7.37
N ASN A 30 -8.37 4.65 -7.81
CA ASN A 30 -8.04 5.76 -6.92
C ASN A 30 -9.29 6.59 -6.55
N PRO A 31 -9.32 7.07 -5.28
CA PRO A 31 -8.34 6.87 -4.20
C PRO A 31 -8.39 5.45 -3.62
N ALA A 32 -7.25 4.74 -3.69
CA ALA A 32 -7.18 3.30 -3.51
C ALA A 32 -7.73 2.81 -2.15
N ASP A 33 -7.35 3.49 -1.07
CA ASP A 33 -7.73 3.12 0.29
C ASP A 33 -9.25 3.26 0.50
N ILE A 34 -9.79 4.39 0.09
CA ILE A 34 -11.19 4.74 0.29
C ILE A 34 -12.13 3.88 -0.58
N ILE A 35 -11.78 3.66 -1.85
CA ILE A 35 -12.59 2.86 -2.77
C ILE A 35 -12.73 1.42 -2.27
N ALA A 36 -11.65 0.81 -1.77
CA ALA A 36 -11.71 -0.54 -1.23
C ALA A 36 -12.65 -0.64 -0.02
N ASP A 37 -12.53 0.28 0.95
CA ASP A 37 -13.38 0.28 2.13
C ASP A 37 -14.85 0.62 1.80
N PHE A 38 -15.08 1.55 0.88
CA PHE A 38 -16.40 1.86 0.38
C PHE A 38 -17.09 0.61 -0.22
N LEU A 39 -16.39 -0.12 -1.09
CA LEU A 39 -16.90 -1.37 -1.67
C LEU A 39 -17.12 -2.43 -0.61
N ARG A 40 -16.21 -2.59 0.35
CA ARG A 40 -16.33 -3.51 1.48
C ARG A 40 -17.62 -3.26 2.27
N LYS A 41 -17.84 -2.01 2.69
CA LYS A 41 -19.04 -1.60 3.42
C LYS A 41 -20.30 -1.85 2.62
N ARG A 42 -20.33 -1.44 1.37
CA ARG A 42 -21.51 -1.57 0.51
C ARG A 42 -21.85 -3.03 0.16
N LEU A 43 -20.84 -3.88 0.00
CA LEU A 43 -21.04 -5.30 -0.30
C LEU A 43 -21.30 -6.14 0.95
N GLY A 44 -20.95 -5.65 2.14
CA GLY A 44 -21.08 -6.38 3.40
C GLY A 44 -20.05 -7.51 3.52
N LEU A 45 -18.90 -7.38 2.83
CA LEU A 45 -17.84 -8.39 2.84
C LEU A 45 -16.83 -8.12 3.98
N PRO A 46 -16.18 -9.16 4.52
CA PRO A 46 -15.15 -8.99 5.53
C PRO A 46 -13.91 -8.31 4.97
N ARG A 47 -13.11 -7.68 5.84
CA ARG A 47 -11.87 -6.99 5.46
C ARG A 47 -10.83 -7.90 4.78
N SER A 48 -10.85 -9.19 5.09
CA SER A 48 -9.99 -10.18 4.45
C SER A 48 -10.26 -10.33 2.95
N GLN A 49 -11.51 -10.13 2.52
CA GLN A 49 -11.93 -10.34 1.13
C GLN A 49 -11.94 -9.06 0.28
N VAL A 50 -11.90 -7.87 0.90
CA VAL A 50 -11.90 -6.59 0.15
C VAL A 50 -10.78 -5.70 0.62
N PHE A 51 -9.83 -5.46 -0.26
CA PHE A 51 -8.67 -4.62 -0.02
C PHE A 51 -8.18 -4.00 -1.32
N SER A 52 -7.27 -3.03 -1.25
CA SER A 52 -6.64 -2.46 -2.44
C SER A 52 -5.16 -2.80 -2.52
N THR A 53 -4.57 -2.53 -3.68
CA THR A 53 -3.12 -2.63 -3.87
C THR A 53 -2.34 -1.71 -2.92
N GLY A 54 -2.98 -0.70 -2.33
CA GLY A 54 -2.40 0.22 -1.36
C GLY A 54 -1.03 0.72 -1.79
N THR A 55 -0.09 0.66 -0.89
CA THR A 55 1.29 1.11 -1.08
C THR A 55 2.23 0.04 -1.71
N SER A 56 1.68 -1.03 -2.30
CA SER A 56 2.49 -2.08 -2.93
C SER A 56 3.33 -1.57 -4.11
N LEU A 57 2.77 -0.65 -4.93
CA LEU A 57 3.50 -0.07 -6.07
C LEU A 57 4.60 0.88 -5.57
N ASP A 58 4.29 1.71 -4.60
CA ASP A 58 5.24 2.65 -3.99
C ASP A 58 6.40 1.89 -3.33
N SER A 59 6.09 0.84 -2.58
CA SER A 59 7.10 -0.06 -2.02
C SER A 59 7.97 -0.76 -3.09
N ALA A 60 7.41 -1.06 -4.25
CA ALA A 60 8.19 -1.63 -5.36
C ALA A 60 9.11 -0.59 -5.99
N ARG A 61 8.67 0.67 -6.10
CA ARG A 61 9.48 1.81 -6.54
C ARG A 61 10.60 2.11 -5.57
N LEU A 62 10.30 2.16 -4.26
CA LEU A 62 11.29 2.32 -3.20
C LEU A 62 12.40 1.26 -3.32
N ARG A 63 12.03 -0.03 -3.43
CA ARG A 63 13.04 -1.10 -3.61
C ARG A 63 13.84 -0.95 -4.88
N ARG A 64 13.28 -0.43 -5.97
CA ARG A 64 14.00 -0.11 -7.21
C ARG A 64 15.02 0.99 -6.98
N MET A 65 14.63 2.11 -6.35
CA MET A 65 15.53 3.23 -6.03
C MET A 65 16.72 2.77 -5.17
N LEU A 66 16.43 1.99 -4.11
CA LEU A 66 17.49 1.43 -3.26
C LEU A 66 18.41 0.46 -4.02
N SER A 67 17.86 -0.32 -4.95
CA SER A 67 18.62 -1.20 -5.84
C SER A 67 19.53 -0.40 -6.78
N GLU A 68 19.06 0.71 -7.34
CA GLU A 68 19.83 1.60 -8.21
C GLU A 68 21.01 2.26 -7.45
N ILE A 69 20.78 2.64 -6.18
CA ILE A 69 21.81 3.23 -5.32
C ILE A 69 22.89 2.20 -4.95
N THR A 70 22.49 0.99 -4.58
CA THR A 70 23.39 -0.02 -3.99
C THR A 70 23.96 -1.02 -4.98
N GLY A 71 23.34 -1.15 -6.16
CA GLY A 71 23.62 -2.24 -7.10
C GLY A 71 23.10 -3.62 -6.66
N VAL A 72 22.46 -3.70 -5.46
CA VAL A 72 21.89 -4.96 -4.95
C VAL A 72 20.53 -5.19 -5.60
N SER A 73 20.26 -6.45 -5.98
CA SER A 73 18.95 -6.81 -6.55
C SER A 73 17.80 -6.39 -5.64
N ARG A 74 16.77 -5.78 -6.23
CA ARG A 74 15.51 -5.42 -5.52
C ARG A 74 14.86 -6.60 -4.79
N HIS A 75 15.12 -7.84 -5.21
CA HIS A 75 14.61 -9.06 -4.55
C HIS A 75 15.30 -9.34 -3.22
N SER A 76 16.48 -8.76 -2.98
CA SER A 76 17.23 -8.87 -1.72
C SER A 76 17.04 -7.64 -0.82
N ILE A 77 16.13 -6.73 -1.18
CA ILE A 77 15.80 -5.53 -0.42
C ILE A 77 14.39 -5.68 0.14
N GLN A 78 14.27 -5.62 1.46
CA GLN A 78 12.99 -5.52 2.16
C GLN A 78 12.77 -4.06 2.54
N ALA A 79 11.74 -3.46 1.96
CA ALA A 79 11.35 -2.08 2.24
C ALA A 79 9.87 -1.91 1.90
N TYR A 80 9.18 -1.12 2.73
CA TYR A 80 7.76 -0.81 2.61
C TYR A 80 7.54 0.70 2.56
N CYS A 81 6.53 1.13 1.82
CA CYS A 81 5.82 2.38 2.08
C CYS A 81 4.55 2.02 2.84
N MET A 82 4.13 2.85 3.80
CA MET A 82 2.97 2.60 4.65
C MET A 82 2.07 3.83 4.72
N GLY A 83 0.83 3.63 5.20
CA GLY A 83 -0.19 4.67 5.32
C GLY A 83 -1.06 4.79 4.08
N GLU A 84 -1.41 6.02 3.71
CA GLU A 84 -2.19 6.35 2.52
C GLU A 84 -1.42 6.02 1.24
N HIS A 85 -2.11 5.53 0.21
CA HIS A 85 -1.57 5.57 -1.14
C HIS A 85 -1.73 6.99 -1.71
N GLY A 86 -0.81 7.91 -1.33
CA GLY A 86 -0.87 9.33 -1.65
C GLY A 86 0.24 10.13 -0.98
N ASP A 87 -0.02 11.43 -0.80
CA ASP A 87 1.00 12.37 -0.32
C ASP A 87 1.43 12.15 1.15
N SER A 88 0.57 11.55 1.96
CA SER A 88 0.87 11.28 3.38
C SER A 88 1.55 9.94 3.64
N GLN A 89 1.83 9.13 2.60
CA GLN A 89 2.61 7.90 2.75
C GLN A 89 3.98 8.17 3.37
N PHE A 90 4.50 7.20 4.11
CA PHE A 90 5.83 7.29 4.70
C PHE A 90 6.61 5.98 4.56
N ILE A 91 7.92 6.08 4.74
CA ILE A 91 8.83 4.94 4.69
C ILE A 91 9.28 4.62 6.12
N PRO A 92 8.94 3.44 6.69
CA PRO A 92 9.47 2.99 7.97
C PRO A 92 10.94 2.57 7.80
N VAL A 93 11.83 3.55 7.84
CA VAL A 93 13.29 3.37 7.61
C VAL A 93 13.89 2.37 8.59
N SER A 94 13.33 2.27 9.80
CA SER A 94 13.77 1.31 10.83
C SER A 94 13.62 -0.15 10.38
N HIS A 95 12.77 -0.42 9.38
CA HIS A 95 12.47 -1.75 8.85
C HIS A 95 13.05 -2.04 7.48
N ILE A 96 13.85 -1.12 6.91
CA ILE A 96 14.56 -1.40 5.66
C ILE A 96 15.70 -2.37 5.92
N GLN A 97 15.76 -3.43 5.12
CA GLN A 97 16.87 -4.39 5.15
C GLN A 97 17.41 -4.63 3.74
N ILE A 98 18.72 -4.76 3.64
CA ILE A 98 19.44 -5.08 2.40
C ILE A 98 20.21 -6.38 2.65
N GLY A 99 19.83 -7.46 2.00
CA GLY A 99 20.41 -8.78 2.24
C GLY A 99 20.23 -9.30 3.67
N GLY A 100 19.14 -8.90 4.35
CA GLY A 100 18.89 -9.23 5.75
C GLY A 100 19.60 -8.34 6.77
N ILE A 101 20.43 -7.39 6.33
CA ILE A 101 21.14 -6.44 7.19
C ILE A 101 20.27 -5.19 7.32
N PRO A 102 19.95 -4.72 8.56
CA PRO A 102 19.25 -3.45 8.75
C PRO A 102 19.97 -2.30 8.05
N VAL A 103 19.24 -1.39 7.40
CA VAL A 103 19.84 -0.33 6.57
C VAL A 103 20.83 0.54 7.33
N LYS A 104 20.56 0.82 8.61
CA LYS A 104 21.47 1.59 9.46
C LYS A 104 22.82 0.90 9.64
N GLU A 105 22.83 -0.41 9.80
CA GLU A 105 24.05 -1.23 9.88
C GLU A 105 24.69 -1.34 8.50
N TYR A 106 23.91 -1.57 7.45
CA TYR A 106 24.40 -1.61 6.07
C TYR A 106 25.16 -0.33 5.69
N LEU A 107 24.64 0.85 6.05
CA LEU A 107 25.30 2.14 5.82
C LEU A 107 26.55 2.35 6.69
N SER A 108 26.72 1.58 7.77
CA SER A 108 27.95 1.60 8.56
C SER A 108 29.05 0.76 7.90
N ILE A 109 28.66 -0.33 7.24
CA ILE A 109 29.57 -1.21 6.46
C ILE A 109 29.91 -0.56 5.11
N HIS A 110 28.95 0.17 4.52
CA HIS A 110 29.05 0.80 3.20
C HIS A 110 28.87 2.32 3.29
N PRO A 111 29.83 3.06 3.84
CA PRO A 111 29.71 4.50 4.06
C PRO A 111 29.55 5.33 2.78
N GLU A 112 29.94 4.80 1.62
CA GLU A 112 29.85 5.43 0.31
C GLU A 112 28.41 5.64 -0.17
N TYR A 113 27.43 4.99 0.47
CA TYR A 113 26.00 5.15 0.16
C TYR A 113 25.28 6.14 1.06
N ARG A 114 25.89 6.63 2.16
CA ARG A 114 25.24 7.52 3.14
C ARG A 114 24.63 8.77 2.51
N ASP A 115 25.42 9.45 1.67
CA ASP A 115 24.98 10.68 1.03
C ASP A 115 23.92 10.45 -0.06
N LYS A 116 23.83 9.22 -0.57
CA LYS A 116 22.87 8.83 -1.61
C LYS A 116 21.56 8.30 -1.04
N MET A 117 21.55 7.82 0.21
CA MET A 117 20.38 7.30 0.90
C MET A 117 19.72 8.36 1.82
N ASP A 118 19.39 9.50 1.24
CA ASP A 118 18.55 10.50 1.88
C ASP A 118 17.09 10.07 1.77
N PHE A 119 16.54 9.49 2.84
CA PHE A 119 15.19 8.92 2.81
C PHE A 119 14.08 9.97 2.68
N ASP A 120 14.32 11.22 3.05
CA ASP A 120 13.36 12.30 2.83
C ASP A 120 13.27 12.62 1.34
N LYS A 121 14.40 12.67 0.63
CA LYS A 121 14.43 12.85 -0.83
C LYS A 121 13.87 11.63 -1.58
N ILE A 122 14.24 10.42 -1.17
CA ILE A 122 13.71 9.17 -1.75
C ILE A 122 12.18 9.12 -1.59
N SER A 123 11.66 9.49 -0.42
CA SER A 123 10.22 9.55 -0.17
C SER A 123 9.52 10.59 -1.06
N ALA A 124 10.12 11.78 -1.21
CA ALA A 124 9.58 12.82 -2.07
C ALA A 124 9.56 12.40 -3.55
N GLU A 125 10.63 11.75 -4.04
CA GLU A 125 10.73 11.25 -5.41
C GLU A 125 9.73 10.10 -5.66
N ASP A 126 9.53 9.20 -4.71
CA ASP A 126 8.57 8.11 -4.82
C ASP A 126 7.14 8.62 -4.99
N LYS A 127 6.73 9.63 -4.19
CA LYS A 127 5.41 10.26 -4.26
C LYS A 127 5.11 10.88 -5.63
N VAL A 128 6.08 11.54 -6.26
CA VAL A 128 5.88 12.20 -7.56
C VAL A 128 6.11 11.28 -8.77
N CYS A 129 6.65 10.09 -8.57
CA CYS A 129 6.96 9.15 -9.64
C CYS A 129 5.72 8.83 -10.51
N GLY A 130 4.54 8.70 -9.91
CA GLY A 130 3.28 8.48 -10.63
C GLY A 130 2.92 9.63 -11.56
N PHE A 131 3.10 10.88 -11.12
CA PHE A 131 2.83 12.08 -11.91
C PHE A 131 3.75 12.18 -13.13
N HIS A 132 5.05 11.92 -12.96
CA HIS A 132 6.01 11.93 -14.08
C HIS A 132 5.64 10.90 -15.16
N ILE A 133 5.11 9.72 -14.76
CA ILE A 133 4.64 8.71 -15.70
C ILE A 133 3.41 9.21 -16.46
N VAL A 134 2.46 9.85 -15.76
CA VAL A 134 1.24 10.41 -16.41
C VAL A 134 1.61 11.55 -17.35
N GLU A 135 2.51 12.46 -16.98
CA GLU A 135 3.00 13.53 -17.84
C GLU A 135 3.67 12.96 -19.11
N GLY A 136 4.44 11.88 -18.99
CA GLY A 136 5.19 11.31 -20.10
C GLY A 136 4.35 10.46 -21.06
N LYS A 137 3.33 9.72 -20.57
CA LYS A 137 2.56 8.79 -21.41
C LYS A 137 1.03 8.82 -21.20
N GLY A 138 0.52 9.74 -20.42
CA GLY A 138 -0.92 9.96 -20.21
C GLY A 138 -1.57 9.11 -19.11
N CYS A 139 -0.99 7.97 -18.71
CA CYS A 139 -1.57 7.07 -17.70
C CYS A 139 -0.52 6.19 -17.03
N THR A 140 -0.88 5.60 -15.88
CA THR A 140 -0.12 4.54 -15.21
C THR A 140 -0.81 3.21 -15.43
N GLU A 141 -0.14 2.21 -16.00
CA GLU A 141 -0.72 0.90 -16.34
C GLU A 141 0.18 -0.26 -15.92
N PHE A 142 1.40 -0.31 -16.49
CA PHE A 142 2.27 -1.48 -16.37
C PHE A 142 2.72 -1.76 -14.92
N GLY A 143 3.04 -0.71 -14.16
CA GLY A 143 3.46 -0.86 -12.77
C GLY A 143 2.35 -1.44 -11.91
N ILE A 144 1.14 -0.87 -12.01
CA ILE A 144 -0.01 -1.35 -11.23
C ILE A 144 -0.48 -2.71 -11.71
N GLY A 145 -0.42 -3.00 -13.02
CA GLY A 145 -0.72 -4.32 -13.56
C GLY A 145 0.22 -5.40 -13.03
N ALA A 146 1.53 -5.10 -12.94
CA ALA A 146 2.52 -6.01 -12.35
C ALA A 146 2.26 -6.25 -10.86
N VAL A 147 1.90 -5.21 -10.10
CA VAL A 147 1.56 -5.31 -8.68
C VAL A 147 0.29 -6.16 -8.49
N LEU A 148 -0.77 -5.86 -9.24
CA LEU A 148 -2.02 -6.62 -9.18
C LEU A 148 -1.78 -8.11 -9.51
N SER A 149 -1.04 -8.40 -10.59
CA SER A 149 -0.66 -9.78 -10.95
C SER A 149 0.07 -10.50 -9.82
N ASN A 150 0.97 -9.79 -9.14
CA ASN A 150 1.75 -10.34 -8.02
C ASN A 150 0.88 -10.65 -6.78
N ILE A 151 -0.07 -9.78 -6.45
CA ILE A 151 -1.03 -9.99 -5.36
C ILE A 151 -2.00 -11.12 -5.73
N THR A 152 -2.55 -11.10 -6.95
CA THR A 152 -3.46 -12.14 -7.44
C THR A 152 -2.79 -13.51 -7.42
N ARG A 153 -1.51 -13.60 -7.81
CA ARG A 153 -0.75 -14.84 -7.75
C ARG A 153 -0.61 -15.34 -6.31
N ALA A 154 -0.32 -14.45 -5.35
CA ALA A 154 -0.23 -14.83 -3.94
C ALA A 154 -1.55 -15.41 -3.41
N VAL A 155 -2.69 -14.85 -3.84
CA VAL A 155 -4.03 -15.40 -3.52
C VAL A 155 -4.25 -16.74 -4.20
N MET A 156 -4.07 -16.84 -5.51
CA MET A 156 -4.42 -18.01 -6.30
C MET A 156 -3.56 -19.24 -5.97
N HIS A 157 -2.31 -19.02 -5.56
CA HIS A 157 -1.38 -20.10 -5.21
C HIS A 157 -1.19 -20.27 -3.70
N ASP A 158 -1.96 -19.55 -2.87
CA ASP A 158 -1.84 -19.59 -1.39
C ASP A 158 -0.40 -19.35 -0.90
N GLU A 159 0.30 -18.37 -1.51
CA GLU A 159 1.74 -18.19 -1.30
C GLU A 159 2.11 -17.66 0.09
N LYS A 160 1.16 -17.16 0.88
CA LYS A 160 1.39 -16.55 2.21
C LYS A 160 2.46 -15.45 2.18
N ARG A 161 2.44 -14.64 1.15
CA ARG A 161 3.42 -13.57 0.98
C ARG A 161 3.05 -12.36 1.83
N ILE A 162 4.09 -11.71 2.35
CA ILE A 162 3.95 -10.43 3.02
C ILE A 162 4.00 -9.33 1.97
N LEU A 163 2.86 -8.65 1.77
CA LEU A 163 2.70 -7.56 0.80
C LEU A 163 2.04 -6.36 1.47
N PRO A 164 2.51 -5.12 1.21
CA PRO A 164 1.86 -3.93 1.74
C PRO A 164 0.62 -3.61 0.89
N VAL A 165 -0.54 -3.94 1.42
CA VAL A 165 -1.86 -3.68 0.83
C VAL A 165 -2.67 -2.79 1.74
N SER A 166 -3.64 -2.05 1.20
CA SER A 166 -4.54 -1.25 2.03
C SER A 166 -5.75 -2.07 2.44
N VAL A 167 -5.89 -2.23 3.74
CA VAL A 167 -6.93 -3.02 4.41
C VAL A 167 -7.46 -2.27 5.62
N LEU A 168 -8.73 -2.52 5.99
CA LEU A 168 -9.34 -1.93 7.19
C LEU A 168 -8.58 -2.36 8.45
N LEU A 169 -8.10 -1.39 9.22
CA LEU A 169 -7.52 -1.60 10.55
C LEU A 169 -8.64 -1.66 11.60
N GLU A 170 -8.56 -2.63 12.49
CA GLU A 170 -9.53 -2.88 13.57
C GLU A 170 -8.86 -2.90 14.95
N GLY A 171 -7.83 -2.09 15.12
CA GLY A 171 -7.04 -1.94 16.35
C GLY A 171 -5.54 -2.04 16.10
N GLU A 172 -5.12 -2.59 14.98
CA GLU A 172 -3.71 -2.70 14.63
C GLU A 172 -3.07 -1.30 14.56
N TYR A 173 -1.84 -1.20 15.03
CA TYR A 173 -1.09 0.07 15.16
C TYR A 173 -1.79 1.13 16.00
N GLY A 174 -2.82 0.75 16.80
CA GLY A 174 -3.67 1.68 17.56
C GLY A 174 -4.71 2.42 16.70
N GLU A 175 -4.89 2.04 15.44
CA GLU A 175 -5.85 2.64 14.52
C GLU A 175 -7.12 1.79 14.40
N GLN A 176 -8.29 2.44 14.38
CA GLN A 176 -9.59 1.77 14.35
C GLN A 176 -10.47 2.32 13.24
N GLY A 177 -11.03 1.40 12.42
CA GLY A 177 -12.03 1.73 11.41
C GLY A 177 -11.50 2.51 10.20
N ILE A 178 -10.20 2.44 9.93
CA ILE A 178 -9.51 3.17 8.86
C ILE A 178 -8.77 2.18 7.95
N PRO A 179 -8.96 2.23 6.63
CA PRO A 179 -8.15 1.48 5.69
C PRO A 179 -6.78 2.15 5.53
N ALA A 180 -5.70 1.39 5.59
CA ALA A 180 -4.35 1.91 5.38
C ALA A 180 -3.43 0.84 4.76
N GLY A 181 -2.43 1.29 4.03
CA GLY A 181 -1.37 0.45 3.48
C GLY A 181 -0.44 -0.04 4.59
N VAL A 182 -0.50 -1.34 4.88
CA VAL A 182 0.32 -1.99 5.90
C VAL A 182 0.78 -3.37 5.44
N PRO A 183 1.89 -3.92 5.98
CA PRO A 183 2.32 -5.27 5.65
C PRO A 183 1.27 -6.31 6.06
N CYS A 184 0.83 -7.13 5.10
CA CYS A 184 -0.18 -8.17 5.32
C CYS A 184 0.28 -9.51 4.74
N VAL A 185 -0.07 -10.60 5.41
CA VAL A 185 0.04 -11.96 4.86
C VAL A 185 -1.11 -12.18 3.89
N ILE A 186 -0.77 -12.40 2.62
CA ILE A 186 -1.72 -12.63 1.53
C ILE A 186 -1.71 -14.10 1.12
N GLY A 187 -2.84 -14.73 1.23
CA GLY A 187 -3.05 -16.11 0.83
C GLY A 187 -4.42 -16.34 0.17
N LYS A 188 -4.84 -17.59 0.06
CA LYS A 188 -6.09 -17.98 -0.65
C LYS A 188 -7.36 -17.34 -0.09
N ASN A 189 -7.34 -16.88 1.17
CA ASN A 189 -8.47 -16.20 1.81
C ASN A 189 -8.40 -14.67 1.71
N GLY A 190 -7.45 -14.14 0.93
CA GLY A 190 -7.17 -12.71 0.80
C GLY A 190 -6.17 -12.23 1.85
N VAL A 191 -6.50 -11.20 2.61
CA VAL A 191 -5.70 -10.73 3.75
C VAL A 191 -5.96 -11.66 4.94
N GLU A 192 -4.98 -12.46 5.31
CA GLU A 192 -5.14 -13.45 6.38
C GLU A 192 -4.60 -12.95 7.73
N GLU A 193 -3.60 -12.06 7.69
CA GLU A 193 -3.01 -11.46 8.87
C GLU A 193 -2.48 -10.05 8.52
N ILE A 194 -2.63 -9.10 9.43
CA ILE A 194 -1.96 -7.81 9.39
C ILE A 194 -0.75 -7.91 10.30
N LEU A 195 0.44 -7.69 9.76
CA LEU A 195 1.68 -7.73 10.54
C LEU A 195 1.96 -6.37 11.16
N GLU A 196 1.88 -6.29 12.46
CA GLU A 196 2.30 -5.10 13.21
C GLU A 196 3.82 -5.10 13.36
N ILE A 197 4.51 -4.39 12.46
CA ILE A 197 5.96 -4.17 12.61
C ILE A 197 6.23 -3.11 13.69
N SER A 198 7.32 -3.26 14.43
CA SER A 198 7.67 -2.36 15.54
C SER A 198 8.13 -1.00 15.01
N LEU A 199 7.25 -0.02 14.95
CA LEU A 199 7.55 1.33 14.51
C LEU A 199 8.23 2.15 15.63
N THR A 200 9.16 3.02 15.25
CA THR A 200 9.67 4.07 16.14
C THR A 200 8.56 5.08 16.45
N GLU A 201 8.69 5.88 17.51
CA GLU A 201 7.68 6.89 17.86
C GLU A 201 7.41 7.88 16.71
N LYS A 202 8.45 8.29 15.98
CA LYS A 202 8.30 9.14 14.78
C LYS A 202 7.49 8.44 13.69
N GLU A 203 7.76 7.17 13.45
CA GLU A 203 7.06 6.38 12.42
C GLU A 203 5.60 6.09 12.81
N LYS A 204 5.31 5.88 14.11
CA LYS A 204 3.93 5.80 14.62
C LYS A 204 3.17 7.10 14.39
N GLU A 205 3.79 8.24 14.68
CA GLU A 205 3.21 9.56 14.42
C GLU A 205 2.94 9.76 12.93
N GLN A 206 3.87 9.34 12.06
CA GLN A 206 3.67 9.41 10.60
C GLN A 206 2.49 8.54 10.15
N LEU A 207 2.37 7.32 10.68
CA LEU A 207 1.23 6.45 10.37
C LEU A 207 -0.08 7.08 10.86
N HIS A 208 -0.12 7.56 12.10
CA HIS A 208 -1.30 8.22 12.66
C HIS A 208 -1.74 9.42 11.82
N ASN A 209 -0.79 10.28 11.43
CA ASN A 209 -1.07 11.43 10.57
C ASN A 209 -1.62 11.00 9.21
N SER A 210 -1.07 9.95 8.61
CA SER A 210 -1.56 9.38 7.35
C SER A 210 -2.97 8.81 7.51
N CYS A 211 -3.25 8.08 8.57
CA CYS A 211 -4.59 7.57 8.90
C CYS A 211 -5.61 8.72 9.10
N ASN A 212 -5.20 9.84 9.68
CA ASN A 212 -6.07 11.02 9.83
C ASN A 212 -6.42 11.67 8.48
N VAL A 213 -5.50 11.69 7.53
CA VAL A 213 -5.81 12.13 6.14
C VAL A 213 -6.86 11.22 5.53
N ILE A 214 -6.68 9.90 5.61
CA ILE A 214 -7.63 8.91 5.08
C ILE A 214 -9.00 9.08 5.75
N ARG A 215 -9.04 9.28 7.07
CA ARG A 215 -10.28 9.45 7.87
C ARG A 215 -11.18 10.55 7.31
N GLY A 216 -10.61 11.70 6.97
CA GLY A 216 -11.37 12.80 6.37
C GLY A 216 -12.01 12.44 5.01
N PHE A 217 -11.36 11.59 4.23
CA PHE A 217 -11.92 11.12 2.96
C PHE A 217 -12.96 10.00 3.15
N VAL A 218 -12.76 9.10 4.12
CA VAL A 218 -13.73 8.04 4.45
C VAL A 218 -15.04 8.66 4.92
N GLU A 219 -14.99 9.62 5.85
CA GLU A 219 -16.16 10.35 6.33
C GLU A 219 -16.93 11.04 5.19
N LYS A 220 -16.22 11.59 4.23
CA LYS A 220 -16.82 12.19 3.03
C LYS A 220 -17.48 11.15 2.13
N ALA A 221 -16.85 9.98 1.95
CA ALA A 221 -17.40 8.90 1.13
C ALA A 221 -18.65 8.28 1.76
N ASP A 222 -18.71 8.18 3.10
CA ASP A 222 -19.84 7.61 3.83
C ASP A 222 -21.12 8.49 3.74
N GLN A 223 -20.97 9.78 3.39
CA GLN A 223 -22.09 10.72 3.18
C GLN A 223 -22.69 10.66 1.76
N MET A 224 -22.06 9.92 0.85
CA MET A 224 -22.47 9.80 -0.55
C MET A 224 -23.20 8.46 -0.82
#